data_574da6e0d8c5bf8e6333ac08dd9c32ae
#
_entry.id   574da6e0d8c5bf8e6333ac08dd9c32ae
#
_cell.length_a   1.000
_cell.length_b   1.000
_cell.length_c   1.000
_cell.angle_alpha   90.00
_cell.angle_beta   90.00
_cell.angle_gamma   90.00
#
_symmetry.space_group_name_H-M   'P 1'
#
loop_
_entity.id
_entity.type
_entity.pdbx_description
1 polymer ?
#
loop_
_entity_poly.entity_id
_entity_poly.type
_entity_poly.pdbx_seq_one_letter_code
_entity_poly.pdbx_strand_id
1 'polypeptide(L)' 'RLERAEHLLVSTDKSIEAIADSVGYHNKGYFYKLFQEKYEETPASYRRHTR' A
#
# COMPACT_ATOMS: atom_id res chain seq x y z
N ARG A 1 0.11 6.89 8.08
CA ARG A 1 1.02 6.07 7.27
C ARG A 1 0.29 5.28 6.20
N LEU A 2 -0.74 4.54 6.59
CA LEU A 2 -1.47 3.76 5.60
C LEU A 2 -2.21 4.65 4.62
N GLU A 3 -2.73 5.76 5.07
CA GLU A 3 -3.41 6.70 4.17
C GLU A 3 -2.45 7.28 3.15
N ARG A 4 -1.21 7.57 3.58
CA ARG A 4 -0.20 8.04 2.65
C ARG A 4 0.15 6.97 1.63
N ALA A 5 0.27 5.72 2.09
CA ALA A 5 0.55 4.61 1.18
C ALA A 5 -0.57 4.44 0.18
N GLU A 6 -1.82 4.54 0.63
CA GLU A 6 -2.96 4.44 -0.26
C GLU A 6 -2.91 5.53 -1.33
N HIS A 7 -2.60 6.75 -0.94
CA HIS A 7 -2.49 7.85 -1.89
C HIS A 7 -1.41 7.56 -2.94
N LEU A 8 -0.26 7.06 -2.51
CA LEU A 8 0.83 6.74 -3.43
C LEU A 8 0.46 5.61 -4.38
N LEU A 9 -0.34 4.65 -3.90
CA LEU A 9 -0.78 3.54 -4.74
C LEU A 9 -1.58 4.04 -5.94
N VAL A 10 -2.44 5.02 -5.74
CA VAL A 10 -3.32 5.48 -6.81
C VAL A 10 -2.71 6.62 -7.62
N SER A 11 -1.72 7.32 -7.10
CA SER A 11 -1.17 8.49 -7.77
C SER A 11 0.21 8.26 -8.39
N THR A 12 0.85 7.12 -8.16
CA THR A 12 2.18 6.84 -8.71
C THR A 12 2.24 5.43 -9.27
N ASP A 13 3.33 5.15 -10.00
CA ASP A 13 3.62 3.81 -10.50
C ASP A 13 4.67 3.09 -9.68
N LYS A 14 4.99 3.61 -8.50
CA LYS A 14 5.99 2.99 -7.64
C LYS A 14 5.56 1.59 -7.25
N SER A 15 6.54 0.71 -7.04
CA SER A 15 6.24 -0.64 -6.56
C SER A 15 5.67 -0.58 -5.16
N ILE A 16 4.93 -1.62 -4.78
CA ILE A 16 4.31 -1.68 -3.47
C ILE A 16 5.39 -1.68 -2.39
N GLU A 17 6.50 -2.40 -2.63
CA GLU A 17 7.61 -2.41 -1.68
C GLU A 17 8.21 -1.02 -1.50
N ALA A 18 8.40 -0.29 -2.60
CA ALA A 18 8.94 1.06 -2.52
C ALA A 18 8.01 1.99 -1.74
N ILE A 19 6.71 1.83 -1.94
CA ILE A 19 5.72 2.63 -1.22
C ILE A 19 5.78 2.31 0.27
N ALA A 20 5.83 1.02 0.61
CA ALA A 20 5.90 0.62 2.02
C ALA A 20 7.14 1.23 2.70
N ASP A 21 8.28 1.14 2.01
CA ASP A 21 9.52 1.73 2.55
C ASP A 21 9.40 3.23 2.73
N SER A 22 8.81 3.92 1.76
CA SER A 22 8.75 5.38 1.81
C SER A 22 7.84 5.89 2.93
N VAL A 23 6.90 5.08 3.40
CA VAL A 23 6.04 5.46 4.52
C VAL A 23 6.49 4.83 5.83
N GLY A 24 7.66 4.18 5.84
CA GLY A 24 8.27 3.70 7.07
C GLY A 24 7.96 2.25 7.45
N TYR A 25 7.34 1.48 6.57
CA TYR A 25 7.07 0.06 6.83
C TYR A 25 8.15 -0.78 6.20
N HIS A 26 9.13 -1.19 7.00
CA HIS A 26 10.23 -2.00 6.47
C HIS A 26 9.90 -3.48 6.42
N ASN A 27 8.92 -3.92 7.20
CA ASN A 27 8.43 -5.30 7.15
C ASN A 27 7.23 -5.35 6.21
N LYS A 28 7.44 -5.90 5.01
CA LYS A 28 6.41 -5.89 3.96
C LYS A 28 5.19 -6.73 4.36
N GLY A 29 5.42 -7.86 5.02
CA GLY A 29 4.32 -8.70 5.48
C GLY A 29 3.40 -7.97 6.45
N TYR A 30 4.01 -7.22 7.36
CA TYR A 30 3.24 -6.43 8.30
C TYR A 30 2.46 -5.33 7.59
N PHE A 31 3.09 -4.68 6.62
CA PHE A 31 2.43 -3.65 5.83
C PHE A 31 1.22 -4.23 5.10
N TYR A 32 1.38 -5.38 4.45
CA TYR A 32 0.26 -6.02 3.74
C TYR A 32 -0.88 -6.37 4.69
N LYS A 33 -0.54 -6.89 5.86
CA LYS A 33 -1.55 -7.26 6.85
C LYS A 33 -2.36 -6.04 7.30
N LEU A 34 -1.66 -4.95 7.63
CA LEU A 34 -2.34 -3.74 8.06
C LEU A 34 -3.20 -3.14 6.96
N PHE A 35 -2.68 -3.17 5.73
CA PHE A 35 -3.43 -2.61 4.61
C PHE A 35 -4.71 -3.41 4.37
N GLN A 36 -4.61 -4.75 4.41
CA GLN A 36 -5.79 -5.58 4.23
C GLN A 36 -6.80 -5.37 5.33
N GLU A 37 -6.36 -5.17 6.55
CA GLU A 37 -7.28 -4.92 7.66
C GLU A 37 -8.02 -3.61 7.50
N LYS A 38 -7.35 -2.60 6.96
CA LYS A 38 -7.97 -1.29 6.84
C LYS A 38 -8.82 -1.16 5.57
N TYR A 39 -8.33 -1.66 4.45
CA TYR A 39 -8.98 -1.47 3.15
C TYR A 39 -9.65 -2.72 2.61
N GLU A 40 -9.51 -3.84 3.31
CA GLU A 40 -10.19 -5.12 3.00
C GLU A 40 -9.76 -5.72 1.67
N GLU A 41 -8.57 -5.37 1.19
CA GLU A 41 -7.97 -6.01 0.02
C GLU A 41 -6.47 -5.74 0.02
N THR A 42 -5.73 -6.49 -0.82
CA THR A 42 -4.30 -6.29 -0.91
C THR A 42 -3.97 -4.97 -1.59
N PRO A 43 -2.77 -4.42 -1.35
CA PRO A 43 -2.39 -3.20 -2.05
C PRO A 43 -2.44 -3.32 -3.57
N ALA A 44 -2.03 -4.47 -4.12
CA ALA A 44 -2.06 -4.66 -5.57
C ALA A 44 -3.48 -4.65 -6.10
N SER A 45 -4.39 -5.33 -5.41
CA SER A 45 -5.80 -5.36 -5.78
C SER A 45 -6.41 -3.96 -5.68
N TYR A 46 -6.10 -3.26 -4.61
CA TYR A 46 -6.61 -1.91 -4.40
C TYR A 46 -6.17 -0.97 -5.53
N ARG A 47 -4.89 -1.05 -5.91
CA ARG A 47 -4.37 -0.23 -7.01
C ARG A 47 -5.12 -0.53 -8.30
N ARG A 48 -5.38 -1.80 -8.56
CA ARG A 48 -6.07 -2.20 -9.78
C ARG A 48 -7.49 -1.65 -9.83
N HIS A 49 -8.19 -1.64 -8.70
CA HIS A 49 -9.56 -1.14 -8.65
C HIS A 49 -9.66 0.37 -8.77
N THR A 50 -8.64 1.10 -8.32
CA THR A 50 -8.72 2.55 -8.22
C THR A 50 -8.00 3.27 -9.35
N ARG A 51 -7.40 2.54 -10.28
CA ARG A 51 -6.72 3.13 -11.44
C ARG A 51 -7.31 2.62 -12.77
#